data_cf28b85b48367dd3b0765cbbd50cb074
#
_entry.id   cf28b85b48367dd3b0765cbbd50cb074
#
_cell.length_a   1.000
_cell.length_b   1.000
_cell.length_c   1.000
_cell.angle_alpha   90.00
_cell.angle_beta   90.00
_cell.angle_gamma   90.00
#
_symmetry.space_group_name_H-M   'P 1'
#
loop_
_entity.id
_entity.type
_entity.pdbx_description
1 polymer ?
#
loop_
_entity_poly.entity_id
_entity_poly.type
_entity_poly.pdbx_seq_one_letter_code
_entity_poly.pdbx_strand_id
1 'polypeptide(L)'
;MTSRQQNLWKTKATALDCYRWHLLRERHSLLGSIVRFFRDAVADCCFGFLAKQRLAHQIVTTPCDFLLLQSAPRIIALRRKKALIAALQELGYRLTETALPEHREILAKRLLSPPPGKTPLRYYGYAAHAAWIVARYQPRILLNDRNGSFYSPFLRLSLHQHRSTLVHLAHATTVESSRRLGMNDYDYYFLFGPSSLAALQKRKLRFGSSMAVLTGSHMIDQSYDLPPPDLTIRTVLILGVGPDREKETGFQRTYALLKEWAARTPHYQVLVKRHPRSAVPFWQEAADSLNNVSVLPKELTLAQALERACCVVNIMSNAVIEAGLAGRPVLYCNLSNDRDIFAQEAFFGPALRTLEEFQSRIKEIEADFPAEIEKARRFAFFHLAHGSQGLNKTCQALEYLLSGKALPNDIESVALSETI
;
A
#
# COMPACT_ATOMS: atom_id res chain seq x y z
N MET A 1 -6.75 -28.13 23.79
CA MET A 1 -7.44 -27.78 22.52
C MET A 1 -8.57 -28.71 22.26
N THR A 2 -9.75 -28.21 21.93
CA THR A 2 -10.89 -29.04 21.51
C THR A 2 -10.65 -29.63 20.12
N SER A 3 -11.28 -30.79 19.80
CA SER A 3 -11.19 -31.42 18.48
C SER A 3 -11.58 -30.45 17.34
N ARG A 4 -12.52 -29.53 17.60
CA ARG A 4 -12.94 -28.45 16.70
C ARG A 4 -11.81 -27.47 16.39
N GLN A 5 -11.00 -27.10 17.38
CA GLN A 5 -9.83 -26.20 17.16
C GLN A 5 -8.71 -26.88 16.37
N GLN A 6 -8.49 -28.19 16.58
CA GLN A 6 -7.49 -28.93 15.81
C GLN A 6 -7.85 -29.06 14.33
N ASN A 7 -9.14 -29.19 14.01
CA ASN A 7 -9.61 -29.27 12.62
C ASN A 7 -9.56 -27.92 11.88
N LEU A 8 -9.61 -26.78 12.58
CA LEU A 8 -9.61 -25.44 11.98
C LEU A 8 -8.36 -25.19 11.12
N TRP A 9 -7.19 -25.66 11.55
CA TRP A 9 -5.93 -25.54 10.81
C TRP A 9 -5.98 -26.31 9.48
N LYS A 10 -6.54 -27.52 9.49
CA LYS A 10 -6.72 -28.33 8.28
C LYS A 10 -7.73 -27.66 7.33
N THR A 11 -8.86 -27.20 7.85
CA THR A 11 -9.88 -26.49 7.06
C THR A 11 -9.32 -25.25 6.40
N LYS A 12 -8.59 -24.41 7.15
CA LYS A 12 -7.93 -23.22 6.58
C LYS A 12 -6.90 -23.57 5.50
N ALA A 13 -6.11 -24.63 5.71
CA ALA A 13 -5.15 -25.08 4.71
C ALA A 13 -5.83 -25.55 3.41
N THR A 14 -6.94 -26.29 3.51
CA THR A 14 -7.72 -26.72 2.34
C THR A 14 -8.35 -25.54 1.60
N ALA A 15 -8.93 -24.59 2.32
CA ALA A 15 -9.49 -23.36 1.73
C ALA A 15 -8.36 -22.52 1.05
N LEU A 16 -7.17 -22.48 1.65
CA LEU A 16 -6.01 -21.80 1.05
C LEU A 16 -5.55 -22.47 -0.26
N ASP A 17 -5.62 -23.81 -0.37
CA ASP A 17 -5.36 -24.51 -1.63
C ASP A 17 -6.36 -24.13 -2.72
N CYS A 18 -7.64 -24.08 -2.37
CA CYS A 18 -8.69 -23.63 -3.28
C CYS A 18 -8.45 -22.20 -3.77
N TYR A 19 -8.15 -21.28 -2.84
CA TYR A 19 -7.81 -19.89 -3.18
C TYR A 19 -6.59 -19.80 -4.12
N ARG A 20 -5.49 -20.52 -3.81
CA ARG A 20 -4.28 -20.53 -4.65
C ARG A 20 -4.55 -21.07 -6.04
N TRP A 21 -5.40 -22.09 -6.16
CA TRP A 21 -5.83 -22.62 -7.43
C TRP A 21 -6.58 -21.57 -8.26
N HIS A 22 -7.60 -20.92 -7.69
CA HIS A 22 -8.35 -19.86 -8.37
C HIS A 22 -7.45 -18.67 -8.75
N LEU A 23 -6.52 -18.28 -7.89
CA LEU A 23 -5.56 -17.22 -8.16
C LEU A 23 -4.65 -17.53 -9.37
N LEU A 24 -4.26 -18.79 -9.55
CA LEU A 24 -3.52 -19.25 -10.74
C LEU A 24 -4.41 -19.24 -11.98
N ARG A 25 -5.69 -19.64 -11.84
CA ARG A 25 -6.67 -19.66 -12.95
C ARG A 25 -7.02 -18.27 -13.46
N GLU A 26 -6.95 -17.24 -12.64
CA GLU A 26 -7.10 -15.84 -13.12
C GLU A 26 -6.00 -15.43 -14.10
N ARG A 27 -4.85 -16.10 -14.09
CA ARG A 27 -3.64 -15.67 -14.82
C ARG A 27 -3.21 -16.60 -15.94
N HIS A 28 -3.46 -17.87 -15.80
CA HIS A 28 -2.88 -18.91 -16.65
C HIS A 28 -3.96 -19.80 -17.25
N SER A 29 -3.64 -20.43 -18.39
CA SER A 29 -4.44 -21.54 -18.95
C SER A 29 -4.58 -22.68 -17.95
N LEU A 30 -5.49 -23.61 -18.19
CA LEU A 30 -5.70 -24.76 -17.32
C LEU A 30 -4.40 -25.55 -17.10
N LEU A 31 -3.71 -25.94 -18.19
CA LEU A 31 -2.45 -26.68 -18.11
C LEU A 31 -1.36 -25.89 -17.38
N GLY A 32 -1.21 -24.58 -17.69
CA GLY A 32 -0.26 -23.71 -17.01
C GLY A 32 -0.55 -23.57 -15.51
N SER A 33 -1.82 -23.58 -15.11
CA SER A 33 -2.24 -23.56 -13.71
C SER A 33 -1.92 -24.88 -13.01
N ILE A 34 -2.21 -26.01 -13.64
CA ILE A 34 -1.91 -27.35 -13.11
C ILE A 34 -0.40 -27.48 -12.81
N VAL A 35 0.45 -27.22 -13.82
CA VAL A 35 1.91 -27.35 -13.69
C VAL A 35 2.44 -26.47 -12.54
N ARG A 36 1.99 -25.22 -12.46
CA ARG A 36 2.43 -24.28 -11.41
C ARG A 36 1.92 -24.71 -10.04
N PHE A 37 0.67 -25.15 -9.94
CA PHE A 37 0.09 -25.58 -8.68
C PHE A 37 0.82 -26.79 -8.11
N PHE A 38 1.16 -27.78 -8.96
CA PHE A 38 1.94 -28.95 -8.56
C PHE A 38 3.38 -28.58 -8.19
N ARG A 39 4.06 -27.77 -9.01
CA ARG A 39 5.42 -27.30 -8.68
C ARG A 39 5.45 -26.61 -7.32
N ASP A 40 4.52 -25.70 -7.07
CA ASP A 40 4.43 -24.97 -5.81
C ASP A 40 4.07 -25.92 -4.65
N ALA A 41 3.19 -26.91 -4.88
CA ALA A 41 2.84 -27.92 -3.88
C ALA A 41 4.06 -28.78 -3.48
N VAL A 42 4.86 -29.21 -4.45
CA VAL A 42 6.09 -29.97 -4.17
C VAL A 42 7.07 -29.13 -3.35
N ALA A 43 7.33 -27.88 -3.75
CA ALA A 43 8.22 -26.97 -3.03
C ALA A 43 7.75 -26.74 -1.59
N ASP A 44 6.44 -26.48 -1.40
CA ASP A 44 5.84 -26.29 -0.08
C ASP A 44 5.90 -27.55 0.78
N CYS A 45 5.67 -28.75 0.19
CA CYS A 45 5.77 -30.02 0.89
C CYS A 45 7.22 -30.32 1.30
N CYS A 46 8.21 -30.05 0.44
CA CYS A 46 9.63 -30.16 0.78
C CYS A 46 9.98 -29.23 1.95
N PHE A 47 9.54 -27.97 1.91
CA PHE A 47 9.73 -27.05 3.04
C PHE A 47 9.06 -27.57 4.31
N GLY A 48 7.83 -28.05 4.23
CA GLY A 48 7.11 -28.63 5.37
C GLY A 48 7.77 -29.86 5.96
N PHE A 49 8.32 -30.75 5.11
CA PHE A 49 9.06 -31.93 5.54
C PHE A 49 10.35 -31.56 6.29
N LEU A 50 11.15 -30.65 5.70
CA LEU A 50 12.37 -30.16 6.33
C LEU A 50 12.08 -29.39 7.62
N ALA A 51 11.00 -28.62 7.66
CA ALA A 51 10.57 -27.88 8.84
C ALA A 51 10.26 -28.81 10.03
N LYS A 52 9.65 -29.98 9.80
CA LYS A 52 9.41 -30.97 10.86
C LYS A 52 10.69 -31.47 11.53
N GLN A 53 11.79 -31.53 10.78
CA GLN A 53 13.08 -32.00 11.28
C GLN A 53 13.94 -30.90 11.90
N ARG A 54 13.55 -29.63 11.71
CA ARG A 54 14.34 -28.45 12.07
C ARG A 54 13.66 -27.54 13.09
N LEU A 55 12.83 -28.12 13.97
CA LEU A 55 12.20 -27.36 15.03
C LEU A 55 13.24 -26.75 15.99
N ALA A 56 12.95 -25.60 16.57
CA ALA A 56 13.77 -24.98 17.58
C ALA A 56 13.83 -25.84 18.84
N HIS A 57 15.02 -25.99 19.43
CA HIS A 57 15.17 -26.69 20.71
C HIS A 57 14.68 -25.82 21.87
N GLN A 58 14.92 -24.51 21.78
CA GLN A 58 14.52 -23.53 22.78
C GLN A 58 14.17 -22.21 22.08
N ILE A 59 13.16 -21.51 22.58
CA ILE A 59 12.76 -20.18 22.09
C ILE A 59 12.99 -19.19 23.22
N VAL A 60 13.94 -18.30 23.02
CA VAL A 60 14.15 -17.15 23.93
C VAL A 60 13.06 -16.13 23.62
N THR A 61 12.21 -15.82 24.58
CA THR A 61 11.07 -14.91 24.37
C THR A 61 11.49 -13.43 24.52
N THR A 62 10.92 -12.57 23.69
CA THR A 62 11.06 -11.10 23.76
C THR A 62 9.68 -10.47 23.60
N PRO A 63 8.84 -10.48 24.66
CA PRO A 63 7.47 -9.97 24.56
C PRO A 63 7.41 -8.50 24.17
N CYS A 64 6.43 -8.14 23.35
CA CYS A 64 6.18 -6.77 22.92
C CYS A 64 4.69 -6.47 22.86
N ASP A 65 4.31 -5.20 22.86
CA ASP A 65 2.91 -4.79 22.66
C ASP A 65 2.58 -4.88 21.19
N PHE A 66 3.46 -4.37 20.33
CA PHE A 66 3.33 -4.42 18.87
C PHE A 66 4.51 -5.14 18.23
N LEU A 67 4.21 -6.11 17.36
CA LEU A 67 5.19 -6.71 16.47
C LEU A 67 4.93 -6.23 15.05
N LEU A 68 5.80 -5.42 14.47
CA LEU A 68 5.73 -5.02 13.06
C LEU A 68 6.48 -6.06 12.21
N LEU A 69 5.72 -6.85 11.46
CA LEU A 69 6.24 -7.90 10.58
C LEU A 69 6.30 -7.40 9.13
N GLN A 70 7.50 -7.00 8.71
CA GLN A 70 7.77 -6.55 7.35
C GLN A 70 7.85 -7.71 6.36
N SER A 71 7.60 -7.43 5.08
CA SER A 71 7.60 -8.44 4.02
C SER A 71 8.97 -9.03 3.70
N ALA A 72 10.05 -8.31 3.95
CA ALA A 72 11.43 -8.75 3.75
C ALA A 72 12.41 -7.82 4.49
N PRO A 73 13.63 -8.29 4.87
CA PRO A 73 14.63 -7.48 5.58
C PRO A 73 15.00 -6.17 4.88
N ARG A 74 15.08 -6.17 3.54
CA ARG A 74 15.35 -4.96 2.74
C ARG A 74 14.30 -3.85 2.91
N ILE A 75 13.07 -4.17 3.30
CA ILE A 75 12.00 -3.19 3.50
C ILE A 75 12.22 -2.41 4.80
N ILE A 76 12.79 -3.03 5.83
CA ILE A 76 13.18 -2.35 7.07
C ILE A 76 14.17 -1.22 6.76
N ALA A 77 15.15 -1.47 5.89
CA ALA A 77 16.15 -0.47 5.50
C ALA A 77 15.54 0.77 4.82
N LEU A 78 14.36 0.65 4.20
CA LEU A 78 13.66 1.78 3.58
C LEU A 78 12.97 2.72 4.60
N ARG A 79 12.88 2.33 5.86
CA ARG A 79 12.31 3.11 6.98
C ARG A 79 10.94 3.75 6.69
N ARG A 80 10.12 3.13 5.85
CA ARG A 80 8.80 3.69 5.44
C ARG A 80 7.83 3.88 6.59
N LYS A 81 7.97 3.12 7.67
CA LYS A 81 7.08 3.14 8.84
C LYS A 81 7.70 3.85 10.05
N LYS A 82 8.76 4.64 9.83
CA LYS A 82 9.45 5.36 10.90
C LYS A 82 8.51 6.24 11.75
N ALA A 83 7.54 6.91 11.09
CA ALA A 83 6.59 7.77 11.79
C ALA A 83 5.64 6.96 12.69
N LEU A 84 5.09 5.83 12.20
CA LEU A 84 4.25 4.94 13.00
C LEU A 84 5.03 4.33 14.18
N ILE A 85 6.27 3.89 13.92
CA ILE A 85 7.13 3.32 14.97
C ILE A 85 7.40 4.37 16.05
N ALA A 86 7.80 5.59 15.67
CA ALA A 86 8.07 6.68 16.60
C ALA A 86 6.83 7.04 17.42
N ALA A 87 5.67 7.23 16.75
CA ALA A 87 4.42 7.58 17.44
C ALA A 87 3.98 6.53 18.46
N LEU A 88 4.08 5.22 18.16
CA LEU A 88 3.75 4.17 19.11
C LEU A 88 4.76 4.09 20.27
N GLN A 89 6.04 4.37 20.02
CA GLN A 89 7.06 4.43 21.07
C GLN A 89 6.90 5.66 21.98
N GLU A 90 6.54 6.82 21.43
CA GLU A 90 6.22 8.04 22.19
C GLU A 90 4.99 7.85 23.10
N LEU A 91 4.02 7.02 22.68
CA LEU A 91 2.90 6.60 23.51
C LEU A 91 3.29 5.56 24.59
N GLY A 92 4.59 5.19 24.70
CA GLY A 92 5.11 4.29 25.72
C GLY A 92 5.01 2.80 25.40
N TYR A 93 4.61 2.42 24.18
CA TYR A 93 4.48 1.01 23.80
C TYR A 93 5.80 0.38 23.37
N ARG A 94 5.99 -0.90 23.74
CA ARG A 94 7.11 -1.71 23.26
C ARG A 94 6.79 -2.23 21.87
N LEU A 95 7.46 -1.67 20.85
CA LEU A 95 7.36 -2.11 19.48
C LEU A 95 8.64 -2.82 19.05
N THR A 96 8.50 -4.01 18.47
CA THR A 96 9.58 -4.76 17.83
C THR A 96 9.32 -4.81 16.33
N GLU A 97 10.32 -4.46 15.52
CA GLU A 97 10.28 -4.58 14.07
C GLU A 97 11.09 -5.79 13.63
N THR A 98 10.51 -6.64 12.77
CA THR A 98 11.17 -7.80 12.18
C THR A 98 10.65 -8.04 10.75
N ALA A 99 11.26 -8.97 10.04
CA ALA A 99 10.84 -9.32 8.68
C ALA A 99 10.75 -10.82 8.49
N LEU A 100 9.94 -11.24 7.51
CA LEU A 100 9.87 -12.64 7.09
C LEU A 100 11.17 -13.02 6.36
N PRO A 101 11.95 -13.98 6.90
CA PRO A 101 13.14 -14.49 6.24
C PRO A 101 12.77 -15.44 5.08
N GLU A 102 13.73 -15.76 4.23
CA GLU A 102 13.57 -16.80 3.24
C GLU A 102 13.52 -18.21 3.87
N HIS A 103 12.86 -19.17 3.21
CA HIS A 103 12.71 -20.53 3.72
C HIS A 103 14.06 -21.17 4.10
N ARG A 104 15.12 -20.92 3.32
CA ARG A 104 16.47 -21.41 3.60
C ARG A 104 17.00 -20.90 4.93
N GLU A 105 16.79 -19.62 5.21
CA GLU A 105 17.21 -19.00 6.47
C GLU A 105 16.39 -19.49 7.66
N ILE A 106 15.07 -19.68 7.48
CA ILE A 106 14.17 -20.26 8.49
C ILE A 106 14.66 -21.63 8.91
N LEU A 107 15.01 -22.47 7.94
CA LEU A 107 15.52 -23.84 8.20
C LEU A 107 16.91 -23.81 8.84
N ALA A 108 17.82 -22.97 8.35
CA ALA A 108 19.19 -22.88 8.85
C ALA A 108 19.24 -22.43 10.31
N LYS A 109 18.44 -21.40 10.65
CA LYS A 109 18.36 -20.82 11.99
C LYS A 109 17.34 -21.54 12.90
N ARG A 110 16.67 -22.56 12.42
CA ARG A 110 15.61 -23.29 13.14
C ARG A 110 14.52 -22.37 13.71
N LEU A 111 14.05 -21.42 12.92
CA LEU A 111 13.02 -20.48 13.33
C LEU A 111 11.60 -21.10 13.22
N LEU A 112 11.42 -22.24 13.87
CA LEU A 112 10.27 -23.12 13.72
C LEU A 112 9.83 -23.68 15.08
N SER A 113 8.52 -23.64 15.35
CA SER A 113 7.88 -24.27 16.50
C SER A 113 6.76 -25.20 16.04
N PRO A 114 6.47 -26.29 16.74
CA PRO A 114 5.34 -27.15 16.37
C PRO A 114 4.06 -26.32 16.22
N PRO A 115 3.34 -26.44 15.08
CA PRO A 115 2.05 -25.78 14.94
C PRO A 115 1.07 -26.32 16.00
N PRO A 116 0.27 -25.46 16.62
CA PRO A 116 -0.65 -25.90 17.66
C PRO A 116 -1.80 -26.81 17.18
N GLY A 117 -2.07 -26.83 15.87
CA GLY A 117 -3.12 -27.66 15.27
C GLY A 117 -2.65 -28.56 14.15
N LYS A 118 -3.48 -29.55 13.78
CA LYS A 118 -3.18 -30.50 12.69
C LYS A 118 -3.07 -29.76 11.36
N THR A 119 -1.84 -29.62 10.84
CA THR A 119 -1.54 -28.89 9.62
C THR A 119 -1.03 -29.85 8.54
N PRO A 120 -1.59 -29.83 7.31
CA PRO A 120 -1.08 -30.61 6.18
C PRO A 120 0.38 -30.29 5.89
N LEU A 121 1.12 -31.28 5.38
CA LEU A 121 2.56 -31.17 5.11
C LEU A 121 2.90 -29.95 4.26
N ARG A 122 2.08 -29.66 3.24
CA ARG A 122 2.21 -28.50 2.34
C ARG A 122 2.32 -27.16 3.08
N TYR A 123 1.63 -27.02 4.18
CA TYR A 123 1.59 -25.75 4.95
C TYR A 123 2.30 -25.86 6.29
N TYR A 124 2.90 -27.00 6.59
CA TYR A 124 3.53 -27.21 7.90
C TYR A 124 4.64 -26.19 8.17
N GLY A 125 5.51 -25.92 7.19
CA GLY A 125 6.61 -24.96 7.36
C GLY A 125 6.11 -23.53 7.63
N TYR A 126 5.07 -23.09 6.92
CA TYR A 126 4.44 -21.77 7.16
C TYR A 126 3.81 -21.67 8.55
N ALA A 127 3.08 -22.71 8.95
CA ALA A 127 2.43 -22.78 10.24
C ALA A 127 3.45 -22.86 11.40
N ALA A 128 4.51 -23.64 11.22
CA ALA A 128 5.58 -23.80 12.22
C ALA A 128 6.38 -22.50 12.41
N HIS A 129 6.63 -21.74 11.34
CA HIS A 129 7.30 -20.46 11.46
C HIS A 129 6.36 -19.39 12.07
N ALA A 130 5.09 -19.38 11.70
CA ALA A 130 4.08 -18.53 12.33
C ALA A 130 3.98 -18.78 13.84
N ALA A 131 3.94 -20.06 14.25
CA ALA A 131 3.95 -20.43 15.67
C ALA A 131 5.22 -19.97 16.39
N TRP A 132 6.38 -20.09 15.73
CA TRP A 132 7.65 -19.62 16.26
C TRP A 132 7.66 -18.08 16.46
N ILE A 133 7.18 -17.31 15.48
CA ILE A 133 7.08 -15.85 15.58
C ILE A 133 6.24 -15.47 16.80
N VAL A 134 5.07 -16.08 16.95
CA VAL A 134 4.17 -15.77 18.06
C VAL A 134 4.78 -16.20 19.41
N ALA A 135 5.43 -17.36 19.49
CA ALA A 135 6.09 -17.82 20.70
C ALA A 135 7.30 -16.94 21.08
N ARG A 136 8.07 -16.48 20.10
CA ARG A 136 9.27 -15.64 20.28
C ARG A 136 8.91 -14.26 20.79
N TYR A 137 7.96 -13.58 20.16
CA TYR A 137 7.66 -12.18 20.39
C TYR A 137 6.46 -11.95 21.31
N GLN A 138 5.60 -12.92 21.47
CA GLN A 138 4.36 -12.85 22.29
C GLN A 138 3.64 -11.51 22.12
N PRO A 139 3.39 -11.04 20.87
CA PRO A 139 2.83 -9.73 20.65
C PRO A 139 1.36 -9.70 21.09
N ARG A 140 0.92 -8.57 21.63
CA ARG A 140 -0.53 -8.33 21.85
C ARG A 140 -1.23 -8.03 20.54
N ILE A 141 -0.55 -7.26 19.65
CA ILE A 141 -0.98 -7.00 18.28
C ILE A 141 0.19 -7.25 17.33
N LEU A 142 -0.03 -8.08 16.29
CA LEU A 142 0.90 -8.23 15.18
C LEU A 142 0.43 -7.36 14.01
N LEU A 143 1.29 -6.44 13.58
CA LEU A 143 1.10 -5.56 12.42
C LEU A 143 1.78 -6.20 11.22
N ASN A 144 1.00 -6.65 10.23
CA ASN A 144 1.52 -7.25 8.99
C ASN A 144 1.37 -6.25 7.84
N ASP A 145 2.42 -6.08 7.02
CA ASP A 145 2.37 -5.20 5.84
C ASP A 145 2.51 -5.93 4.50
N ARG A 146 2.60 -7.27 4.53
CA ARG A 146 2.76 -8.06 3.32
C ARG A 146 1.43 -8.44 2.69
N ASN A 147 1.06 -7.77 1.62
CA ASN A 147 -0.09 -8.16 0.80
C ASN A 147 0.07 -9.55 0.20
N GLY A 148 -1.00 -10.36 0.27
CA GLY A 148 -1.04 -11.69 -0.32
C GLY A 148 -0.17 -12.73 0.39
N SER A 149 0.12 -12.55 1.67
CA SER A 149 0.96 -13.48 2.44
C SER A 149 0.21 -14.74 2.81
N PHE A 150 0.72 -15.90 2.38
CA PHE A 150 0.19 -17.20 2.81
C PHE A 150 0.48 -17.53 4.29
N TYR A 151 1.27 -16.70 4.96
CA TYR A 151 1.45 -16.77 6.40
C TYR A 151 0.24 -16.28 7.19
N SER A 152 -0.56 -15.36 6.63
CA SER A 152 -1.65 -14.69 7.35
C SER A 152 -2.61 -15.63 8.05
N PRO A 153 -3.14 -16.71 7.42
CA PRO A 153 -4.03 -17.64 8.11
C PRO A 153 -3.40 -18.32 9.33
N PHE A 154 -2.14 -18.71 9.22
CA PHE A 154 -1.43 -19.41 10.28
C PHE A 154 -0.95 -18.46 11.38
N LEU A 155 -0.59 -17.23 11.04
CA LEU A 155 -0.32 -16.17 12.01
C LEU A 155 -1.58 -15.86 12.82
N ARG A 156 -2.72 -15.66 12.15
CA ARG A 156 -4.01 -15.39 12.81
C ARG A 156 -4.40 -16.52 13.77
N LEU A 157 -4.31 -17.77 13.30
CA LEU A 157 -4.61 -18.94 14.12
C LEU A 157 -3.66 -19.07 15.33
N SER A 158 -2.37 -18.79 15.15
CA SER A 158 -1.39 -18.82 16.24
C SER A 158 -1.65 -17.70 17.25
N LEU A 159 -1.92 -16.48 16.79
CA LEU A 159 -2.21 -15.33 17.65
C LEU A 159 -3.47 -15.53 18.48
N HIS A 160 -4.54 -16.04 17.87
CA HIS A 160 -5.81 -16.31 18.61
C HIS A 160 -5.64 -17.25 19.78
N GLN A 161 -4.67 -18.17 19.75
CA GLN A 161 -4.38 -19.05 20.89
C GLN A 161 -3.79 -18.28 22.08
N HIS A 162 -3.16 -17.17 21.82
CA HIS A 162 -2.59 -16.26 22.80
C HIS A 162 -3.51 -15.04 23.09
N ARG A 163 -4.74 -15.03 22.56
CA ARG A 163 -5.68 -13.90 22.64
C ARG A 163 -5.09 -12.61 22.06
N SER A 164 -4.24 -12.76 21.06
CA SER A 164 -3.58 -11.67 20.34
C SER A 164 -4.25 -11.43 18.99
N THR A 165 -4.08 -10.24 18.43
CA THR A 165 -4.79 -9.74 17.25
C THR A 165 -3.84 -9.60 16.06
N LEU A 166 -4.32 -9.96 14.86
CA LEU A 166 -3.64 -9.73 13.58
C LEU A 166 -4.23 -8.52 12.87
N VAL A 167 -3.45 -7.47 12.72
CA VAL A 167 -3.80 -6.27 11.95
C VAL A 167 -2.96 -6.23 10.66
N HIS A 168 -3.61 -6.07 9.51
CA HIS A 168 -2.92 -5.79 8.26
C HIS A 168 -2.91 -4.29 7.98
N LEU A 169 -1.73 -3.73 7.72
CA LEU A 169 -1.54 -2.32 7.35
C LEU A 169 -1.43 -2.20 5.82
N ALA A 170 -2.34 -1.51 5.18
CA ALA A 170 -2.16 -1.14 3.78
C ALA A 170 -0.88 -0.29 3.62
N HIS A 171 -0.18 -0.44 2.50
CA HIS A 171 1.03 0.34 2.21
C HIS A 171 0.88 1.25 0.98
N ALA A 172 -0.29 1.24 0.37
CA ALA A 172 -0.72 2.10 -0.73
C ALA A 172 -2.25 2.02 -0.87
N THR A 173 -2.80 2.88 -1.71
CA THR A 173 -4.20 2.73 -2.15
C THR A 173 -4.39 1.38 -2.84
N THR A 174 -5.51 0.74 -2.55
CA THR A 174 -5.86 -0.57 -3.09
C THR A 174 -6.44 -0.42 -4.49
N VAL A 175 -6.03 -1.28 -5.41
CA VAL A 175 -6.57 -1.34 -6.77
C VAL A 175 -7.24 -2.69 -6.96
N GLU A 176 -8.47 -2.70 -7.45
CA GLU A 176 -9.29 -3.91 -7.65
C GLU A 176 -8.57 -5.02 -8.42
N SER A 177 -7.80 -4.65 -9.45
CA SER A 177 -7.04 -5.60 -10.28
C SER A 177 -5.84 -6.24 -9.57
N SER A 178 -5.45 -5.76 -8.40
CA SER A 178 -4.31 -6.31 -7.68
C SER A 178 -4.67 -7.63 -7.00
N ARG A 179 -4.15 -8.72 -7.55
CA ARG A 179 -4.42 -10.10 -7.09
C ARG A 179 -3.96 -10.40 -5.68
N ARG A 180 -2.86 -9.76 -5.25
CA ARG A 180 -2.30 -9.95 -3.91
C ARG A 180 -3.22 -9.44 -2.81
N LEU A 181 -4.15 -8.56 -3.15
CA LEU A 181 -5.14 -8.00 -2.24
C LEU A 181 -6.36 -8.91 -2.01
N GLY A 182 -6.42 -10.05 -2.70
CA GLY A 182 -7.43 -11.08 -2.42
C GLY A 182 -7.19 -11.86 -1.13
N MET A 183 -5.97 -11.81 -0.53
CA MET A 183 -5.73 -12.35 0.81
C MET A 183 -6.27 -11.37 1.84
N ASN A 184 -7.32 -11.77 2.55
CA ASN A 184 -8.08 -10.93 3.48
C ASN A 184 -8.27 -11.60 4.86
N ASP A 185 -7.45 -12.59 5.19
CA ASP A 185 -7.54 -13.34 6.44
C ASP A 185 -6.77 -12.65 7.58
N TYR A 186 -7.38 -11.58 8.08
CA TYR A 186 -6.89 -10.75 9.20
C TYR A 186 -8.03 -10.51 10.20
N ASP A 187 -7.73 -10.09 11.41
CA ASP A 187 -8.78 -9.60 12.31
C ASP A 187 -9.21 -8.21 11.86
N TYR A 188 -8.24 -7.36 11.56
CA TYR A 188 -8.48 -6.01 11.06
C TYR A 188 -7.59 -5.72 9.84
N TYR A 189 -8.15 -5.01 8.87
CA TYR A 189 -7.44 -4.51 7.70
C TYR A 189 -7.52 -2.99 7.68
N PHE A 190 -6.45 -2.33 8.06
CA PHE A 190 -6.35 -0.87 8.05
C PHE A 190 -6.12 -0.37 6.64
N LEU A 191 -7.08 0.36 6.12
CA LEU A 191 -7.12 0.88 4.75
C LEU A 191 -6.89 2.38 4.74
N PHE A 192 -6.36 2.87 3.63
CA PHE A 192 -6.11 4.30 3.46
C PHE A 192 -7.40 5.10 3.31
N GLY A 193 -8.40 4.61 2.58
CA GLY A 193 -9.63 5.37 2.39
C GLY A 193 -10.74 4.61 1.66
N PRO A 194 -11.85 5.28 1.40
CA PRO A 194 -13.03 4.70 0.72
C PRO A 194 -12.71 4.03 -0.61
N SER A 195 -11.77 4.58 -1.42
CA SER A 195 -11.34 3.95 -2.68
C SER A 195 -10.78 2.55 -2.49
N SER A 196 -10.00 2.34 -1.42
CA SER A 196 -9.43 1.04 -1.08
C SER A 196 -10.51 0.04 -0.66
N LEU A 197 -11.48 0.49 0.14
CA LEU A 197 -12.62 -0.33 0.55
C LEU A 197 -13.45 -0.75 -0.66
N ALA A 198 -13.81 0.20 -1.53
CA ALA A 198 -14.58 -0.06 -2.75
C ALA A 198 -13.87 -1.06 -3.68
N ALA A 199 -12.53 -0.93 -3.84
CA ALA A 199 -11.74 -1.86 -4.63
C ALA A 199 -11.71 -3.28 -4.03
N LEU A 200 -11.64 -3.43 -2.71
CA LEU A 200 -11.70 -4.72 -2.04
C LEU A 200 -13.09 -5.36 -2.14
N GLN A 201 -14.16 -4.56 -2.01
CA GLN A 201 -15.54 -5.05 -2.14
C GLN A 201 -15.82 -5.56 -3.55
N LYS A 202 -15.30 -4.90 -4.60
CA LYS A 202 -15.42 -5.32 -6.00
C LYS A 202 -14.56 -6.55 -6.35
N ARG A 203 -13.53 -6.86 -5.56
CA ARG A 203 -12.65 -8.00 -5.80
C ARG A 203 -13.43 -9.32 -5.68
N LYS A 204 -13.56 -10.06 -6.79
CA LYS A 204 -14.34 -11.32 -6.85
C LYS A 204 -13.70 -12.46 -6.06
N LEU A 205 -12.38 -12.55 -6.04
CA LEU A 205 -11.65 -13.63 -5.37
C LEU A 205 -11.04 -13.11 -4.06
N ARG A 206 -11.67 -13.44 -2.92
CA ARG A 206 -11.19 -13.10 -1.57
C ARG A 206 -11.12 -14.34 -0.70
N PHE A 207 -10.01 -14.50 -0.01
CA PHE A 207 -9.77 -15.56 0.98
C PHE A 207 -9.79 -14.99 2.39
N GLY A 208 -10.57 -15.60 3.25
CA GLY A 208 -10.73 -15.20 4.64
C GLY A 208 -11.62 -13.96 4.81
N SER A 209 -11.74 -13.54 6.04
CA SER A 209 -12.56 -12.40 6.45
C SER A 209 -11.76 -11.45 7.33
N SER A 210 -12.09 -10.16 7.28
CA SER A 210 -11.52 -9.14 8.15
C SER A 210 -12.52 -8.03 8.43
N MET A 211 -12.27 -7.24 9.46
CA MET A 211 -12.89 -5.92 9.62
C MET A 211 -12.00 -4.90 8.91
N ALA A 212 -12.46 -4.34 7.79
CA ALA A 212 -11.81 -3.20 7.15
C ALA A 212 -12.03 -1.96 8.02
N VAL A 213 -10.95 -1.20 8.25
CA VAL A 213 -10.97 -0.01 9.10
C VAL A 213 -10.33 1.14 8.31
N LEU A 214 -11.05 2.22 8.10
CA LEU A 214 -10.57 3.37 7.34
C LEU A 214 -9.78 4.32 8.26
N THR A 215 -8.50 4.03 8.47
CA THR A 215 -7.62 4.83 9.34
C THR A 215 -6.87 5.94 8.62
N GLY A 216 -6.88 5.95 7.30
CA GLY A 216 -5.98 6.80 6.53
C GLY A 216 -4.58 6.23 6.39
N SER A 217 -3.66 7.03 5.89
CA SER A 217 -2.27 6.62 5.73
C SER A 217 -1.45 6.89 6.99
N HIS A 218 -0.86 5.84 7.54
CA HIS A 218 0.11 5.96 8.64
C HIS A 218 1.51 6.44 8.18
N MET A 219 1.66 6.79 6.90
CA MET A 219 2.91 7.28 6.30
C MET A 219 2.84 8.75 5.90
N ILE A 220 1.67 9.36 5.96
CA ILE A 220 1.41 10.77 5.65
C ILE A 220 1.21 11.50 6.98
N ASP A 221 1.87 12.63 7.13
CA ASP A 221 1.83 13.48 8.30
C ASP A 221 1.36 14.90 7.96
N GLN A 222 1.39 15.78 8.93
CA GLN A 222 0.94 17.17 8.83
C GLN A 222 1.80 18.05 7.90
N SER A 223 2.90 17.53 7.35
CA SER A 223 3.71 18.28 6.38
C SER A 223 2.96 18.64 5.09
N TYR A 224 1.83 17.99 4.86
CA TYR A 224 0.93 18.27 3.74
C TYR A 224 -0.23 19.23 4.10
N ASP A 225 -0.34 19.69 5.34
CA ASP A 225 -1.28 20.75 5.75
C ASP A 225 -0.71 22.11 5.31
N LEU A 226 -0.58 22.27 4.00
CA LEU A 226 -0.01 23.46 3.38
C LEU A 226 -1.04 24.61 3.33
N PRO A 227 -0.56 25.86 3.32
CA PRO A 227 -1.44 26.98 3.07
C PRO A 227 -2.13 26.85 1.69
N PRO A 228 -3.32 27.47 1.52
CA PRO A 228 -3.99 27.48 0.22
C PRO A 228 -3.04 27.93 -0.89
N PRO A 229 -3.10 27.29 -2.07
CA PRO A 229 -2.24 27.68 -3.18
C PRO A 229 -2.59 29.09 -3.68
N ASP A 230 -1.56 29.82 -4.09
CA ASP A 230 -1.69 31.16 -4.65
C ASP A 230 -1.60 31.09 -6.17
N LEU A 231 -2.68 31.45 -6.86
CA LEU A 231 -2.73 31.44 -8.32
C LEU A 231 -1.81 32.50 -8.96
N THR A 232 -1.48 33.58 -8.23
CA THR A 232 -0.64 34.66 -8.74
C THR A 232 0.79 34.24 -9.03
N ILE A 233 1.28 33.17 -8.35
CA ILE A 233 2.62 32.62 -8.58
C ILE A 233 2.77 31.90 -9.91
N ARG A 234 1.68 31.53 -10.57
CA ARG A 234 1.64 30.83 -11.89
C ARG A 234 2.66 29.73 -12.02
N THR A 235 2.74 28.87 -11.01
CA THR A 235 3.69 27.76 -10.98
C THR A 235 2.97 26.42 -11.07
N VAL A 236 3.30 25.63 -12.08
CA VAL A 236 2.75 24.28 -12.30
C VAL A 236 3.79 23.23 -11.94
N LEU A 237 3.43 22.27 -11.11
CA LEU A 237 4.31 21.16 -10.74
C LEU A 237 3.95 19.89 -11.52
N ILE A 238 4.88 19.36 -12.31
CA ILE A 238 4.74 18.07 -12.99
C ILE A 238 5.20 16.96 -12.06
N LEU A 239 4.31 16.00 -11.80
CA LEU A 239 4.61 14.80 -11.00
C LEU A 239 5.16 13.68 -11.89
N GLY A 240 6.43 13.35 -11.72
CA GLY A 240 7.12 12.32 -12.50
C GLY A 240 6.58 10.92 -12.24
N VAL A 241 6.58 10.09 -13.27
CA VAL A 241 6.20 8.67 -13.20
C VAL A 241 7.40 7.77 -12.90
N GLY A 242 7.15 6.49 -12.56
CA GLY A 242 8.22 5.53 -12.30
C GLY A 242 9.06 5.19 -13.54
N PRO A 243 10.33 4.74 -13.34
CA PRO A 243 11.32 4.58 -14.40
C PRO A 243 10.92 3.61 -15.51
N ASP A 244 10.09 2.62 -15.20
CA ASP A 244 9.61 1.65 -16.20
C ASP A 244 8.59 2.31 -17.14
N ARG A 245 7.75 3.21 -16.61
CA ARG A 245 6.72 3.94 -17.35
C ARG A 245 7.29 5.06 -18.20
N GLU A 246 8.30 5.77 -17.73
CA GLU A 246 8.94 6.88 -18.46
C GLU A 246 9.44 6.48 -19.86
N LYS A 247 9.75 5.20 -20.08
CA LYS A 247 10.25 4.64 -21.35
C LYS A 247 9.15 4.29 -22.33
N GLU A 248 7.92 4.22 -21.89
CA GLU A 248 6.78 3.86 -22.74
C GLU A 248 6.38 5.06 -23.62
N THR A 249 6.07 4.79 -24.88
CA THR A 249 5.76 5.84 -25.89
C THR A 249 4.64 6.78 -25.44
N GLY A 250 3.60 6.30 -24.79
CA GLY A 250 2.47 7.13 -24.31
C GLY A 250 2.92 8.17 -23.28
N PHE A 251 3.81 7.78 -22.36
CA PHE A 251 4.36 8.70 -21.35
C PHE A 251 5.34 9.70 -21.96
N GLN A 252 6.17 9.27 -22.92
CA GLN A 252 7.06 10.17 -23.65
C GLN A 252 6.28 11.21 -24.46
N ARG A 253 5.19 10.80 -25.10
CA ARG A 253 4.29 11.73 -25.82
C ARG A 253 3.63 12.73 -24.86
N THR A 254 3.24 12.28 -23.67
CA THR A 254 2.70 13.18 -22.65
C THR A 254 3.75 14.20 -22.21
N TYR A 255 5.00 13.79 -21.99
CA TYR A 255 6.09 14.69 -21.67
C TYR A 255 6.38 15.70 -22.81
N ALA A 256 6.33 15.26 -24.06
CA ALA A 256 6.50 16.14 -25.22
C ALA A 256 5.40 17.20 -25.30
N LEU A 257 4.13 16.85 -25.07
CA LEU A 257 3.01 17.79 -25.01
C LEU A 257 3.22 18.81 -23.89
N LEU A 258 3.64 18.39 -22.70
CA LEU A 258 3.88 19.29 -21.57
C LEU A 258 5.07 20.24 -21.82
N LYS A 259 6.13 19.75 -22.49
CA LYS A 259 7.25 20.59 -22.92
C LYS A 259 6.81 21.64 -23.94
N GLU A 260 5.99 21.25 -24.92
CA GLU A 260 5.43 22.15 -25.92
C GLU A 260 4.55 23.24 -25.28
N TRP A 261 3.68 22.84 -24.33
CA TRP A 261 2.90 23.80 -23.56
C TRP A 261 3.79 24.78 -22.80
N ALA A 262 4.82 24.31 -22.10
CA ALA A 262 5.75 25.18 -21.39
C ALA A 262 6.44 26.19 -22.30
N ALA A 263 6.85 25.78 -23.50
CA ALA A 263 7.46 26.65 -24.50
C ALA A 263 6.49 27.76 -24.99
N ARG A 264 5.20 27.46 -25.10
CA ARG A 264 4.15 28.42 -25.55
C ARG A 264 3.61 29.30 -24.44
N THR A 265 3.92 29.01 -23.16
CA THR A 265 3.42 29.74 -22.00
C THR A 265 4.54 30.20 -21.07
N PRO A 266 5.45 31.09 -21.52
CA PRO A 266 6.63 31.50 -20.77
C PRO A 266 6.31 32.26 -19.46
N HIS A 267 5.08 32.70 -19.28
CA HIS A 267 4.58 33.35 -18.07
C HIS A 267 4.18 32.36 -16.95
N TYR A 268 4.20 31.05 -17.24
CA TYR A 268 4.08 30.00 -16.25
C TYR A 268 5.44 29.41 -15.92
N GLN A 269 5.76 29.24 -14.64
CA GLN A 269 6.89 28.44 -14.19
C GLN A 269 6.49 26.96 -14.15
N VAL A 270 7.33 26.11 -14.70
CA VAL A 270 7.10 24.65 -14.72
C VAL A 270 8.16 23.97 -13.87
N LEU A 271 7.76 23.49 -12.73
CA LEU A 271 8.61 22.68 -11.85
C LEU A 271 8.39 21.20 -12.13
N VAL A 272 9.46 20.42 -12.14
CA VAL A 272 9.37 18.97 -12.36
C VAL A 272 9.92 18.23 -11.15
N LYS A 273 9.05 17.51 -10.45
CA LYS A 273 9.46 16.58 -9.39
C LYS A 273 9.57 15.17 -9.98
N ARG A 274 10.79 14.78 -10.36
CA ARG A 274 11.04 13.44 -10.91
C ARG A 274 10.78 12.36 -9.87
N HIS A 275 10.38 11.18 -10.34
CA HIS A 275 10.37 10.00 -9.48
C HIS A 275 11.81 9.72 -8.96
N PRO A 276 12.00 9.32 -7.68
CA PRO A 276 13.35 9.13 -7.11
C PRO A 276 14.28 8.19 -7.89
N ARG A 277 13.71 7.24 -8.64
CA ARG A 277 14.43 6.28 -9.48
C ARG A 277 14.46 6.65 -10.97
N SER A 278 13.94 7.84 -11.35
CA SER A 278 13.96 8.31 -12.74
C SER A 278 15.41 8.48 -13.21
N ALA A 279 15.70 7.97 -14.41
CA ALA A 279 16.99 8.12 -15.09
C ALA A 279 16.85 8.75 -16.48
N VAL A 280 15.64 9.14 -16.89
CA VAL A 280 15.38 9.71 -18.21
C VAL A 280 15.84 11.17 -18.23
N PRO A 281 16.67 11.60 -19.19
CA PRO A 281 17.23 12.96 -19.25
C PRO A 281 16.22 14.02 -19.73
N PHE A 282 15.10 13.62 -20.30
CA PHE A 282 14.11 14.47 -20.97
C PHE A 282 13.84 15.82 -20.29
N TRP A 283 13.56 15.80 -18.99
CA TRP A 283 13.23 17.03 -18.25
C TRP A 283 14.47 17.88 -17.96
N GLN A 284 15.68 17.30 -17.89
CA GLN A 284 16.91 18.06 -17.79
C GLN A 284 17.19 18.79 -19.11
N GLU A 285 17.06 18.11 -20.23
CA GLU A 285 17.19 18.68 -21.58
C GLU A 285 16.13 19.77 -21.84
N ALA A 286 14.91 19.58 -21.31
CA ALA A 286 13.87 20.61 -21.37
C ALA A 286 14.25 21.85 -20.57
N ALA A 287 14.77 21.71 -19.34
CA ALA A 287 15.22 22.79 -18.49
C ALA A 287 16.44 23.54 -19.09
N ASP A 288 17.32 22.85 -19.79
CA ASP A 288 18.47 23.46 -20.48
C ASP A 288 18.03 24.28 -21.70
N SER A 289 16.84 23.99 -22.27
CA SER A 289 16.31 24.67 -23.47
C SER A 289 15.22 25.71 -23.21
N LEU A 290 14.59 25.70 -22.05
CA LEU A 290 13.46 26.56 -21.70
C LEU A 290 13.69 27.25 -20.33
N ASN A 291 13.76 28.57 -20.31
CA ASN A 291 14.04 29.35 -19.09
C ASN A 291 12.97 29.22 -17.99
N ASN A 292 11.76 28.83 -18.35
CA ASN A 292 10.64 28.66 -17.42
C ASN A 292 10.44 27.22 -16.95
N VAL A 293 11.33 26.28 -17.27
CA VAL A 293 11.31 24.88 -16.81
C VAL A 293 12.45 24.63 -15.84
N SER A 294 12.16 24.01 -14.71
CA SER A 294 13.17 23.66 -13.70
C SER A 294 12.93 22.27 -13.13
N VAL A 295 14.01 21.47 -13.05
CA VAL A 295 13.99 20.16 -12.40
C VAL A 295 14.35 20.31 -10.93
N LEU A 296 13.44 19.92 -10.05
CA LEU A 296 13.65 20.01 -8.62
C LEU A 296 14.68 18.97 -8.12
N PRO A 297 15.53 19.34 -7.14
CA PRO A 297 16.44 18.41 -6.48
C PRO A 297 15.73 17.17 -5.91
N LYS A 298 16.44 16.05 -5.87
CA LYS A 298 15.89 14.79 -5.31
C LYS A 298 15.58 14.91 -3.81
N GLU A 299 16.38 15.66 -3.11
CA GLU A 299 16.34 15.90 -1.67
C GLU A 299 15.13 16.75 -1.25
N LEU A 300 14.64 17.59 -2.14
CA LEU A 300 13.44 18.38 -1.88
C LEU A 300 12.24 17.43 -1.70
N THR A 301 11.53 17.55 -0.58
CA THR A 301 10.36 16.70 -0.30
C THR A 301 9.21 17.01 -1.26
N LEU A 302 8.22 16.12 -1.35
CA LEU A 302 7.01 16.39 -2.15
C LEU A 302 6.21 17.55 -1.57
N ALA A 303 6.08 17.63 -0.24
CA ALA A 303 5.39 18.74 0.42
C ALA A 303 6.02 20.09 0.09
N GLN A 304 7.35 20.21 0.17
CA GLN A 304 8.08 21.43 -0.21
C GLN A 304 7.93 21.78 -1.71
N ALA A 305 7.80 20.78 -2.58
CA ALA A 305 7.54 21.01 -4.00
C ALA A 305 6.10 21.53 -4.23
N LEU A 306 5.13 20.95 -3.52
CA LEU A 306 3.72 21.36 -3.57
C LEU A 306 3.49 22.77 -3.01
N GLU A 307 4.24 23.16 -1.98
CA GLU A 307 4.17 24.52 -1.42
C GLU A 307 4.47 25.61 -2.46
N ARG A 308 5.34 25.31 -3.45
CA ARG A 308 5.76 26.21 -4.51
C ARG A 308 4.81 26.24 -5.72
N ALA A 309 3.78 25.40 -5.74
CA ALA A 309 2.93 25.21 -6.91
C ALA A 309 1.50 25.69 -6.65
N CYS A 310 0.91 26.37 -7.64
CA CYS A 310 -0.52 26.68 -7.62
C CYS A 310 -1.39 25.52 -8.09
N CYS A 311 -0.88 24.68 -9.02
CA CYS A 311 -1.55 23.46 -9.47
C CYS A 311 -0.54 22.38 -9.85
N VAL A 312 -1.00 21.16 -10.07
CA VAL A 312 -0.15 20.01 -10.44
C VAL A 312 -0.61 19.37 -11.73
N VAL A 313 0.34 18.84 -12.50
CA VAL A 313 0.07 17.92 -13.60
C VAL A 313 0.38 16.51 -13.14
N ASN A 314 -0.58 15.63 -13.26
CA ASN A 314 -0.38 14.21 -13.01
C ASN A 314 -0.72 13.36 -14.24
N ILE A 315 0.13 12.35 -14.46
CA ILE A 315 -0.13 11.30 -15.44
C ILE A 315 -0.64 10.07 -14.70
N MET A 316 0.24 9.43 -13.93
CA MET A 316 -0.08 8.22 -13.17
C MET A 316 0.81 8.07 -11.92
N SER A 317 1.12 9.17 -11.25
CA SER A 317 1.87 9.18 -10.01
C SER A 317 0.95 9.11 -8.80
N ASN A 318 1.30 8.28 -7.81
CA ASN A 318 0.59 8.27 -6.51
C ASN A 318 0.64 9.63 -5.81
N ALA A 319 1.66 10.43 -6.08
CA ALA A 319 1.85 11.76 -5.50
C ALA A 319 0.69 12.73 -5.77
N VAL A 320 -0.22 12.39 -6.69
CA VAL A 320 -1.46 13.16 -6.93
C VAL A 320 -2.38 13.17 -5.72
N ILE A 321 -2.34 12.11 -4.91
CA ILE A 321 -3.18 12.00 -3.71
C ILE A 321 -2.71 13.01 -2.66
N GLU A 322 -1.40 13.09 -2.45
CA GLU A 322 -0.78 14.09 -1.56
C GLU A 322 -0.94 15.51 -2.11
N ALA A 323 -0.89 15.68 -3.43
CA ALA A 323 -1.17 16.96 -4.06
C ALA A 323 -2.62 17.43 -3.81
N GLY A 324 -3.58 16.50 -3.95
CA GLY A 324 -4.97 16.77 -3.62
C GLY A 324 -5.17 17.08 -2.14
N LEU A 325 -4.46 16.38 -1.24
CA LEU A 325 -4.49 16.66 0.20
C LEU A 325 -3.98 18.07 0.52
N ALA A 326 -2.91 18.51 -0.15
CA ALA A 326 -2.39 19.87 -0.08
C ALA A 326 -3.27 20.91 -0.80
N GLY A 327 -4.43 20.53 -1.31
CA GLY A 327 -5.37 21.42 -1.98
C GLY A 327 -4.87 21.96 -3.32
N ARG A 328 -3.97 21.25 -4.02
CA ARG A 328 -3.47 21.69 -5.33
C ARG A 328 -4.40 21.19 -6.44
N PRO A 329 -5.06 22.06 -7.23
CA PRO A 329 -5.82 21.66 -8.40
C PRO A 329 -5.01 20.77 -9.34
N VAL A 330 -5.67 19.78 -9.95
CA VAL A 330 -5.03 18.75 -10.76
C VAL A 330 -5.38 18.87 -12.23
N LEU A 331 -4.36 18.85 -13.06
CA LEU A 331 -4.43 18.66 -14.50
C LEU A 331 -4.09 17.20 -14.79
N TYR A 332 -5.09 16.39 -15.10
CA TYR A 332 -4.90 14.98 -15.48
C TYR A 332 -4.54 14.90 -16.95
N CYS A 333 -3.28 14.61 -17.26
CA CYS A 333 -2.75 14.56 -18.62
C CYS A 333 -2.18 13.17 -18.92
N ASN A 334 -2.79 12.42 -19.86
CA ASN A 334 -2.36 11.05 -20.15
C ASN A 334 -2.61 10.67 -21.62
N LEU A 335 -1.54 10.56 -22.39
CA LEU A 335 -1.56 10.09 -23.77
C LEU A 335 -1.23 8.58 -23.89
N SER A 336 -1.09 7.87 -22.78
CA SER A 336 -0.98 6.41 -22.76
C SER A 336 -2.35 5.75 -22.89
N ASN A 337 -2.35 4.46 -23.15
CA ASN A 337 -3.56 3.62 -23.12
C ASN A 337 -3.80 2.99 -21.74
N ASP A 338 -3.04 3.41 -20.74
CA ASP A 338 -3.17 2.89 -19.40
C ASP A 338 -4.47 3.36 -18.76
N ARG A 339 -5.11 2.45 -18.03
CA ARG A 339 -6.31 2.75 -17.25
C ARG A 339 -5.97 3.74 -16.13
N ASP A 340 -6.85 4.71 -15.91
CA ASP A 340 -6.82 5.55 -14.71
C ASP A 340 -7.09 4.68 -13.46
N ILE A 341 -6.04 4.46 -12.68
CA ILE A 341 -6.11 3.63 -11.46
C ILE A 341 -6.47 4.45 -10.21
N PHE A 342 -6.51 5.77 -10.32
CA PHE A 342 -6.82 6.67 -9.20
C PHE A 342 -8.20 7.32 -9.34
N ALA A 343 -8.98 6.96 -10.36
CA ALA A 343 -10.27 7.61 -10.64
C ALA A 343 -10.16 9.13 -10.83
N GLN A 344 -9.05 9.63 -11.41
CA GLN A 344 -8.82 11.06 -11.66
C GLN A 344 -9.89 11.63 -12.60
N GLU A 345 -10.33 10.86 -13.60
CA GLU A 345 -11.39 11.28 -14.53
C GLU A 345 -12.71 11.59 -13.82
N ALA A 346 -13.02 10.90 -12.74
CA ALA A 346 -14.25 11.13 -11.98
C ALA A 346 -14.26 12.45 -11.22
N PHE A 347 -13.09 13.02 -10.93
CA PHE A 347 -12.95 14.25 -10.16
C PHE A 347 -12.52 15.43 -11.04
N PHE A 348 -11.61 15.23 -11.99
CA PHE A 348 -10.93 16.29 -12.74
C PHE A 348 -11.33 16.35 -14.21
N GLY A 349 -12.22 15.45 -14.67
CA GLY A 349 -12.62 15.32 -16.07
C GLY A 349 -11.70 14.40 -16.86
N PRO A 350 -11.99 14.20 -18.16
CA PRO A 350 -11.25 13.28 -19.03
C PRO A 350 -9.76 13.66 -19.10
N ALA A 351 -8.92 12.64 -19.40
CA ALA A 351 -7.50 12.88 -19.57
C ALA A 351 -7.23 13.87 -20.72
N LEU A 352 -6.45 14.90 -20.43
CA LEU A 352 -6.03 15.90 -21.41
C LEU A 352 -5.02 15.28 -22.37
N ARG A 353 -5.27 15.41 -23.66
CA ARG A 353 -4.49 14.75 -24.74
C ARG A 353 -3.95 15.69 -25.79
N THR A 354 -4.48 16.92 -25.83
CA THR A 354 -4.03 17.97 -26.75
C THR A 354 -3.62 19.23 -26.03
N LEU A 355 -2.93 20.10 -26.73
CA LEU A 355 -2.47 21.37 -26.18
C LEU A 355 -3.66 22.30 -25.89
N GLU A 356 -4.67 22.28 -26.75
CA GLU A 356 -5.88 23.08 -26.63
C GLU A 356 -6.68 22.67 -25.39
N GLU A 357 -6.88 21.34 -25.17
CA GLU A 357 -7.54 20.82 -23.97
C GLU A 357 -6.79 21.23 -22.71
N PHE A 358 -5.46 21.14 -22.72
CA PHE A 358 -4.63 21.54 -21.59
C PHE A 358 -4.76 23.04 -21.28
N GLN A 359 -4.71 23.89 -22.32
CA GLN A 359 -4.88 25.35 -22.17
C GLN A 359 -6.30 25.72 -21.70
N SER A 360 -7.33 25.04 -22.22
CA SER A 360 -8.71 25.25 -21.77
C SER A 360 -8.85 24.90 -20.30
N ARG A 361 -8.30 23.76 -19.88
CA ARG A 361 -8.39 23.30 -18.49
C ARG A 361 -7.68 24.24 -17.50
N ILE A 362 -6.56 24.83 -17.88
CA ILE A 362 -5.90 25.85 -17.04
C ILE A 362 -6.81 27.07 -16.87
N LYS A 363 -7.44 27.57 -17.94
CA LYS A 363 -8.38 28.69 -17.84
C LYS A 363 -9.58 28.37 -16.96
N GLU A 364 -10.10 27.14 -17.02
CA GLU A 364 -11.18 26.70 -16.13
C GLU A 364 -10.74 26.73 -14.66
N ILE A 365 -9.52 26.24 -14.37
CA ILE A 365 -8.94 26.30 -13.01
C ILE A 365 -8.78 27.76 -12.56
N GLU A 366 -8.30 28.66 -13.44
CA GLU A 366 -8.16 30.07 -13.13
C GLU A 366 -9.52 30.75 -12.87
N ALA A 367 -10.56 30.34 -13.59
CA ALA A 367 -11.90 30.96 -13.50
C ALA A 367 -12.61 30.63 -12.18
N ASP A 368 -12.41 29.41 -11.62
CA ASP A 368 -13.01 29.02 -10.35
C ASP A 368 -12.02 28.25 -9.49
N PHE A 369 -10.93 28.89 -9.11
CA PHE A 369 -9.84 28.32 -8.36
C PHE A 369 -10.26 27.72 -7.00
N PRO A 370 -11.16 28.36 -6.20
CA PRO A 370 -11.63 27.78 -4.96
C PRO A 370 -12.37 26.44 -5.14
N ALA A 371 -13.22 26.32 -6.16
CA ALA A 371 -13.93 25.07 -6.45
C ALA A 371 -12.96 23.96 -6.88
N GLU A 372 -11.91 24.30 -7.60
CA GLU A 372 -10.89 23.34 -8.02
C GLU A 372 -10.02 22.84 -6.85
N ILE A 373 -9.73 23.70 -5.87
CA ILE A 373 -9.10 23.28 -4.60
C ILE A 373 -9.98 22.29 -3.87
N GLU A 374 -11.29 22.54 -3.80
CA GLU A 374 -12.23 21.65 -3.13
C GLU A 374 -12.38 20.32 -3.85
N LYS A 375 -12.36 20.30 -5.19
CA LYS A 375 -12.30 19.06 -5.97
C LYS A 375 -11.05 18.23 -5.64
N ALA A 376 -9.90 18.89 -5.57
CA ALA A 376 -8.63 18.24 -5.22
C ALA A 376 -8.69 17.63 -3.82
N ARG A 377 -9.23 18.34 -2.84
CA ARG A 377 -9.43 17.82 -1.47
C ARG A 377 -10.39 16.64 -1.43
N ARG A 378 -11.55 16.71 -2.10
CA ARG A 378 -12.49 15.59 -2.19
C ARG A 378 -11.86 14.36 -2.81
N PHE A 379 -11.05 14.53 -3.87
CA PHE A 379 -10.26 13.45 -4.45
C PHE A 379 -9.29 12.84 -3.42
N ALA A 380 -8.56 13.67 -2.68
CA ALA A 380 -7.65 13.19 -1.65
C ALA A 380 -8.39 12.40 -0.55
N PHE A 381 -9.51 12.90 -0.04
CA PHE A 381 -10.30 12.22 0.99
C PHE A 381 -10.95 10.91 0.50
N PHE A 382 -11.24 10.78 -0.79
CA PHE A 382 -11.64 9.50 -1.38
C PHE A 382 -10.54 8.43 -1.26
N HIS A 383 -9.28 8.84 -1.29
CA HIS A 383 -8.11 7.94 -1.19
C HIS A 383 -7.54 7.84 0.23
N LEU A 384 -7.65 8.91 1.02
CA LEU A 384 -7.06 9.05 2.36
C LEU A 384 -8.13 9.49 3.36
N ALA A 385 -8.76 8.54 4.02
CA ALA A 385 -9.60 8.86 5.16
C ALA A 385 -8.78 9.64 6.20
N HIS A 386 -9.38 10.66 6.80
CA HIS A 386 -8.77 11.55 7.79
C HIS A 386 -7.58 12.40 7.29
N GLY A 387 -7.28 12.40 5.98
CA GLY A 387 -6.24 13.24 5.38
C GLY A 387 -4.88 13.11 6.07
N SER A 388 -4.28 14.22 6.52
CA SER A 388 -3.02 14.29 7.26
C SER A 388 -3.08 13.68 8.66
N GLN A 389 -4.29 13.45 9.21
CA GLN A 389 -4.49 12.83 10.53
C GLN A 389 -4.45 11.28 10.50
N GLY A 390 -4.18 10.66 9.33
CA GLY A 390 -4.20 9.21 9.17
C GLY A 390 -3.25 8.47 10.13
N LEU A 391 -2.08 9.01 10.42
CA LEU A 391 -1.15 8.46 11.41
C LEU A 391 -1.77 8.45 12.82
N ASN A 392 -2.33 9.57 13.26
CA ASN A 392 -2.95 9.70 14.57
C ASN A 392 -4.15 8.75 14.70
N LYS A 393 -4.99 8.65 13.66
CA LYS A 393 -6.13 7.73 13.64
C LYS A 393 -5.70 6.26 13.63
N THR A 394 -4.60 5.94 12.95
CA THR A 394 -3.99 4.60 13.01
C THR A 394 -3.54 4.26 14.44
N CYS A 395 -2.82 5.15 15.11
CA CYS A 395 -2.38 4.95 16.49
C CYS A 395 -3.58 4.83 17.44
N GLN A 396 -4.56 5.72 17.34
CA GLN A 396 -5.80 5.68 18.14
C GLN A 396 -6.54 4.36 17.97
N ALA A 397 -6.74 3.87 16.75
CA ALA A 397 -7.37 2.59 16.50
C ALA A 397 -6.58 1.43 17.14
N LEU A 398 -5.26 1.44 17.04
CA LEU A 398 -4.39 0.42 17.63
C LEU A 398 -4.48 0.42 19.18
N GLU A 399 -4.53 1.59 19.82
CA GLU A 399 -4.70 1.72 21.27
C GLU A 399 -6.05 1.16 21.75
N TYR A 400 -7.13 1.43 21.01
CA TYR A 400 -8.45 0.90 21.30
C TYR A 400 -8.46 -0.63 21.20
N LEU A 401 -7.89 -1.19 20.14
CA LEU A 401 -7.75 -2.64 19.97
C LEU A 401 -6.89 -3.27 21.08
N LEU A 402 -5.79 -2.63 21.45
CA LEU A 402 -4.90 -3.08 22.50
C LEU A 402 -5.59 -3.11 23.87
N SER A 403 -6.50 -2.16 24.11
CA SER A 403 -7.29 -2.04 25.32
C SER A 403 -8.56 -2.91 25.31
N GLY A 404 -8.83 -3.63 24.22
CA GLY A 404 -10.07 -4.41 24.08
C GLY A 404 -11.34 -3.57 23.95
N LYS A 405 -11.21 -2.29 23.60
CA LYS A 405 -12.32 -1.36 23.40
C LYS A 405 -12.84 -1.42 21.96
N ALA A 406 -14.11 -1.05 21.77
CA ALA A 406 -14.64 -0.81 20.42
C ALA A 406 -13.88 0.34 19.75
N LEU A 407 -13.76 0.29 18.41
CA LEU A 407 -13.14 1.36 17.65
C LEU A 407 -13.88 2.69 17.85
N PRO A 408 -13.18 3.84 17.76
CA PRO A 408 -13.83 5.16 17.85
C PRO A 408 -14.92 5.31 16.78
N ASN A 409 -16.01 6.02 17.14
CA ASN A 409 -17.17 6.22 16.25
C ASN A 409 -16.84 7.01 14.97
N ASP A 410 -15.79 7.81 14.99
CA ASP A 410 -15.30 8.58 13.85
C ASP A 410 -14.35 7.79 12.93
N ILE A 411 -14.06 6.55 13.26
CA ILE A 411 -13.29 5.62 12.41
C ILE A 411 -14.24 4.59 11.80
N GLU A 412 -14.53 4.74 10.52
CA GLU A 412 -15.42 3.82 9.80
C GLU A 412 -14.82 2.41 9.75
N SER A 413 -15.66 1.42 10.02
CA SER A 413 -15.29 0.01 9.91
C SER A 413 -16.38 -0.81 9.23
N VAL A 414 -15.97 -1.73 8.33
CA VAL A 414 -16.88 -2.55 7.51
C VAL A 414 -16.37 -3.99 7.48
N ALA A 415 -17.27 -4.94 7.73
CA ALA A 415 -16.93 -6.36 7.61
C ALA A 415 -16.70 -6.76 6.16
N LEU A 416 -15.56 -7.39 5.87
CA LEU A 416 -15.23 -8.00 4.58
C LEU A 416 -15.30 -9.52 4.71
N SER A 417 -16.23 -10.14 3.99
CA SER A 417 -16.40 -11.58 3.95
C SER A 417 -15.58 -12.23 2.84
N GLU A 418 -15.26 -13.50 3.02
CA GLU A 418 -14.70 -14.33 1.96
C GLU A 418 -15.71 -14.54 0.82
N THR A 419 -15.19 -14.86 -0.36
CA THR A 419 -16.00 -15.12 -1.58
C THR A 419 -15.71 -16.49 -2.19
N ILE A 420 -15.00 -17.35 -1.45
CA ILE A 420 -14.65 -18.72 -1.88
C ILE A 420 -15.31 -19.71 -0.94
#